data_a4de8d987d555e46f39aa9c8375fd907
#
_entry.id   a4de8d987d555e46f39aa9c8375fd907
#
_cell.length_a   1.000
_cell.length_b   1.000
_cell.length_c   1.000
_cell.angle_alpha   90.00
_cell.angle_beta   90.00
_cell.angle_gamma   90.00
#
_symmetry.space_group_name_H-M   'P 1'
#
loop_
_entity.id
_entity.type
_entity.pdbx_description
1 polymer ?
#
loop_
_entity_poly.entity_id
_entity_poly.type
_entity_poly.pdbx_seq_one_letter_code
_entity_poly.pdbx_strand_id
1 'polypeptide(L)'
;MDMYKNIRPIVDPNRPKVYIETYGCQMNVNDSEVILSILQDEGYALTDNIEEANIILANTCSIRDNAEQRVWGRIDQFRIQKRKRSGVIIGIVGCMAERLKTKLLEGHEVDLVAGPDAYRSLPQLIRDITPDSPQINVLLSHEETYADISPVRMDKNGISAFISIMRGCNNVCSYCVVPYTRGAERSRDPETIVREAQELYSNGYKEVTLLGQNVDSYFWKDAEDASKNVNFAQLLEKVAKISPELRVRFSTSHPKDISDEVIQTMAIYENICRHIHLPVQSGSSIMLEKMRRKYNREWYLERVAKIRSVLPDCGITTDVIAGFSGETEQDHQDTLTLMEKVVFDSAFMFAYSERPGTLASKKYPDDIPYEEKTRRLNEIIALQGRMSLKSNEKEIGKYLKVLVEGPSKKNPNELCGRASNNKMCVFPSNGEKVGDYCTVKVESVTSATLICSRLQ
;
A
#
# COMPACT_ATOMS: atom_id res chain seq x y z
N MET A 1 16.08 -11.25 -16.46
CA MET A 1 14.61 -11.35 -16.34
C MET A 1 14.13 -9.92 -16.15
N ASP A 2 13.48 -9.37 -17.17
CA ASP A 2 13.14 -7.94 -17.18
C ASP A 2 12.20 -7.62 -16.01
N MET A 3 12.61 -6.65 -15.19
CA MET A 3 11.87 -6.22 -14.00
C MET A 3 10.58 -5.47 -14.34
N TYR A 4 10.46 -5.01 -15.59
CA TYR A 4 9.36 -4.18 -16.06
C TYR A 4 8.56 -4.89 -17.15
N LYS A 5 7.23 -4.81 -17.08
CA LYS A 5 6.30 -5.25 -18.12
C LYS A 5 5.63 -4.04 -18.78
N ASN A 6 5.16 -4.23 -20.02
CA ASN A 6 4.60 -3.15 -20.86
C ASN A 6 5.61 -2.05 -21.19
N ILE A 7 6.90 -2.38 -21.23
CA ILE A 7 7.92 -1.46 -21.71
C ILE A 7 7.73 -1.27 -23.22
N ARG A 8 7.64 -0.03 -23.64
CA ARG A 8 7.69 0.28 -25.09
C ARG A 8 9.08 -0.06 -25.62
N PRO A 9 9.19 -0.62 -26.84
CA PRO A 9 10.48 -0.95 -27.44
C PRO A 9 11.39 0.27 -27.42
N ILE A 10 12.66 0.08 -27.00
CA ILE A 10 13.67 1.13 -27.07
C ILE A 10 14.04 1.30 -28.52
N VAL A 11 13.64 2.41 -29.13
CA VAL A 11 13.93 2.73 -30.55
C VAL A 11 15.35 3.28 -30.70
N ASP A 12 15.90 3.92 -29.64
CA ASP A 12 17.23 4.53 -29.64
C ASP A 12 18.04 4.02 -28.41
N PRO A 13 19.15 3.30 -28.64
CA PRO A 13 20.01 2.82 -27.55
C PRO A 13 20.74 3.93 -26.76
N ASN A 14 20.79 5.16 -27.31
CA ASN A 14 21.46 6.30 -26.68
C ASN A 14 20.55 7.12 -25.76
N ARG A 15 19.29 6.71 -25.57
CA ARG A 15 18.36 7.40 -24.66
C ARG A 15 18.87 7.38 -23.23
N PRO A 16 18.72 8.48 -22.48
CA PRO A 16 19.07 8.50 -21.07
C PRO A 16 18.24 7.48 -20.31
N LYS A 17 18.92 6.70 -19.45
CA LYS A 17 18.33 5.60 -18.69
C LYS A 17 17.92 6.05 -17.30
N VAL A 18 16.72 5.65 -16.89
CA VAL A 18 16.16 5.89 -15.53
C VAL A 18 16.16 4.61 -14.73
N TYR A 19 16.68 4.71 -13.52
CA TYR A 19 16.60 3.71 -12.48
C TYR A 19 15.77 4.25 -11.32
N ILE A 20 14.84 3.47 -10.76
CA ILE A 20 14.02 3.86 -9.62
C ILE A 20 14.07 2.80 -8.51
N GLU A 21 14.28 3.24 -7.28
CA GLU A 21 14.06 2.43 -6.08
C GLU A 21 12.83 2.92 -5.33
N THR A 22 12.01 1.98 -4.87
CA THR A 22 10.74 2.29 -4.19
C THR A 22 10.82 1.89 -2.73
N TYR A 23 10.58 2.83 -1.84
CA TYR A 23 10.54 2.66 -0.39
C TYR A 23 9.17 3.07 0.14
N GLY A 24 8.50 2.16 0.85
CA GLY A 24 7.26 2.51 1.52
C GLY A 24 6.11 1.52 1.32
N CYS A 25 4.94 2.04 0.98
CA CYS A 25 3.69 1.27 0.84
C CYS A 25 3.36 0.97 -0.63
N GLN A 26 2.27 0.23 -0.84
CA GLN A 26 1.77 -0.12 -2.17
C GLN A 26 1.49 1.11 -3.05
N MET A 27 1.03 2.22 -2.45
CA MET A 27 0.86 3.49 -3.18
C MET A 27 2.18 4.02 -3.76
N ASN A 28 3.32 3.85 -3.05
CA ASN A 28 4.61 4.22 -3.60
C ASN A 28 5.01 3.32 -4.79
N VAL A 29 4.63 2.05 -4.78
CA VAL A 29 4.84 1.17 -5.93
C VAL A 29 4.06 1.69 -7.14
N ASN A 30 2.76 1.94 -6.99
CA ASN A 30 1.94 2.52 -8.04
C ASN A 30 2.45 3.90 -8.50
N ASP A 31 2.88 4.76 -7.57
CA ASP A 31 3.50 6.05 -7.91
C ASP A 31 4.77 5.86 -8.76
N SER A 32 5.61 4.87 -8.46
CA SER A 32 6.80 4.56 -9.27
C SER A 32 6.43 4.09 -10.68
N GLU A 33 5.39 3.27 -10.82
CA GLU A 33 4.86 2.83 -12.11
C GLU A 33 4.37 4.02 -12.95
N VAL A 34 3.69 4.98 -12.33
CA VAL A 34 3.27 6.25 -12.98
C VAL A 34 4.46 7.10 -13.39
N ILE A 35 5.45 7.28 -12.51
CA ILE A 35 6.68 8.03 -12.79
C ILE A 35 7.41 7.45 -14.00
N LEU A 36 7.59 6.13 -14.01
CA LEU A 36 8.27 5.45 -15.10
C LEU A 36 7.51 5.58 -16.43
N SER A 37 6.17 5.55 -16.39
CA SER A 37 5.35 5.76 -17.58
C SER A 37 5.53 7.16 -18.14
N ILE A 38 5.46 8.19 -17.30
CA ILE A 38 5.66 9.59 -17.71
C ILE A 38 7.03 9.77 -18.35
N LEU A 39 8.09 9.23 -17.74
CA LEU A 39 9.45 9.36 -18.25
C LEU A 39 9.66 8.57 -19.54
N GLN A 40 9.05 7.38 -19.66
CA GLN A 40 9.11 6.59 -20.89
C GLN A 40 8.42 7.30 -22.07
N ASP A 41 7.28 7.94 -21.84
CA ASP A 41 6.56 8.71 -22.84
C ASP A 41 7.37 9.92 -23.35
N GLU A 42 8.21 10.49 -22.50
CA GLU A 42 9.15 11.58 -22.81
C GLU A 42 10.50 11.09 -23.35
N GLY A 43 10.59 9.81 -23.68
CA GLY A 43 11.73 9.24 -24.39
C GLY A 43 12.87 8.72 -23.54
N TYR A 44 12.70 8.59 -22.21
CA TYR A 44 13.68 7.94 -21.35
C TYR A 44 13.60 6.41 -21.47
N ALA A 45 14.74 5.72 -21.37
CA ALA A 45 14.79 4.27 -21.27
C ALA A 45 14.74 3.83 -19.80
N LEU A 46 14.16 2.66 -19.49
CA LEU A 46 14.15 2.12 -18.14
C LEU A 46 15.26 1.10 -17.96
N THR A 47 15.88 1.07 -16.77
CA THR A 47 16.92 0.09 -16.43
C THR A 47 16.75 -0.39 -15.00
N ASP A 48 17.08 -1.67 -14.75
CA ASP A 48 17.21 -2.26 -13.42
C ASP A 48 18.66 -2.25 -12.90
N ASN A 49 19.59 -1.77 -13.73
CA ASN A 49 20.99 -1.64 -13.39
C ASN A 49 21.37 -0.18 -13.06
N ILE A 50 21.62 0.09 -11.78
CA ILE A 50 22.01 1.42 -11.31
C ILE A 50 23.30 1.94 -11.95
N GLU A 51 24.20 1.02 -12.35
CA GLU A 51 25.48 1.41 -12.96
C GLU A 51 25.34 1.96 -14.40
N GLU A 52 24.20 1.72 -15.05
CA GLU A 52 23.89 2.23 -16.38
C GLU A 52 23.00 3.48 -16.35
N ALA A 53 22.40 3.78 -15.20
CA ALA A 53 21.42 4.84 -15.08
C ALA A 53 22.04 6.24 -15.21
N ASN A 54 21.43 7.10 -16.03
CA ASN A 54 21.73 8.54 -16.09
C ASN A 54 20.95 9.29 -15.01
N ILE A 55 19.77 8.77 -14.64
CA ILE A 55 18.87 9.34 -13.65
C ILE A 55 18.57 8.26 -12.63
N ILE A 56 18.83 8.53 -11.37
CA ILE A 56 18.60 7.64 -10.24
C ILE A 56 17.54 8.28 -9.35
N LEU A 57 16.37 7.65 -9.23
CA LEU A 57 15.27 8.13 -8.43
C LEU A 57 15.06 7.24 -7.20
N ALA A 58 14.81 7.86 -6.05
CA ALA A 58 14.27 7.19 -4.86
C ALA A 58 12.84 7.68 -4.61
N ASN A 59 11.86 6.80 -4.81
CA ASN A 59 10.49 7.07 -4.39
C ASN A 59 10.31 6.69 -2.92
N THR A 60 9.89 7.66 -2.11
CA THR A 60 10.08 7.62 -0.67
C THR A 60 8.79 7.83 0.11
N CYS A 61 8.72 7.20 1.29
CA CYS A 61 7.60 7.27 2.21
C CYS A 61 7.95 8.10 3.45
N SER A 62 6.96 8.79 4.04
CA SER A 62 7.11 9.53 5.30
C SER A 62 6.39 8.86 6.49
N ILE A 63 5.78 7.69 6.28
CA ILE A 63 4.95 7.04 7.29
C ILE A 63 5.81 6.27 8.31
N ARG A 64 6.96 5.70 7.88
CA ARG A 64 7.79 4.81 8.69
C ARG A 64 9.21 5.35 8.86
N ASP A 65 9.70 5.47 10.12
CA ASP A 65 11.07 5.93 10.41
C ASP A 65 12.14 5.07 9.76
N ASN A 66 12.03 3.76 9.88
CA ASN A 66 12.99 2.83 9.29
C ASN A 66 13.09 2.98 7.76
N ALA A 67 12.01 3.42 7.09
CA ALA A 67 12.07 3.69 5.66
C ALA A 67 12.88 4.96 5.37
N GLU A 68 12.71 5.99 6.18
CA GLU A 68 13.45 7.26 6.06
C GLU A 68 14.95 7.06 6.32
N GLN A 69 15.32 6.38 7.40
CA GLN A 69 16.73 6.06 7.72
C GLN A 69 17.41 5.27 6.58
N ARG A 70 16.70 4.29 6.01
CA ARG A 70 17.22 3.55 4.86
C ARG A 70 17.41 4.42 3.62
N VAL A 71 16.54 5.38 3.39
CA VAL A 71 16.68 6.32 2.26
C VAL A 71 17.94 7.17 2.41
N TRP A 72 18.24 7.71 3.60
CA TRP A 72 19.45 8.47 3.84
C TRP A 72 20.71 7.65 3.54
N GLY A 73 20.81 6.44 4.07
CA GLY A 73 21.94 5.55 3.75
C GLY A 73 22.02 5.18 2.26
N ARG A 74 20.87 5.16 1.55
CA ARG A 74 20.85 4.86 0.12
C ARG A 74 21.26 6.04 -0.75
N ILE A 75 20.91 7.27 -0.35
CA ILE A 75 21.37 8.50 -1.00
C ILE A 75 22.92 8.53 -1.04
N ASP A 76 23.60 8.15 0.05
CA ASP A 76 25.05 8.08 0.08
C ASP A 76 25.61 7.08 -0.96
N GLN A 77 24.92 5.96 -1.20
CA GLN A 77 25.32 5.02 -2.25
C GLN A 77 25.05 5.59 -3.65
N PHE A 78 23.99 6.36 -3.88
CA PHE A 78 23.75 7.05 -5.15
C PHE A 78 24.82 8.09 -5.45
N ARG A 79 25.31 8.80 -4.43
CA ARG A 79 26.44 9.74 -4.55
C ARG A 79 27.71 9.07 -5.09
N ILE A 80 27.94 7.80 -4.74
CA ILE A 80 29.08 7.05 -5.29
C ILE A 80 28.94 6.90 -6.81
N GLN A 81 27.73 6.65 -7.34
CA GLN A 81 27.51 6.57 -8.77
C GLN A 81 27.73 7.92 -9.46
N LYS A 82 27.27 9.00 -8.85
CA LYS A 82 27.47 10.37 -9.35
C LYS A 82 28.96 10.76 -9.41
N ARG A 83 29.75 10.34 -8.43
CA ARG A 83 31.21 10.57 -8.41
C ARG A 83 31.96 9.73 -9.45
N LYS A 84 31.48 8.53 -9.76
CA LYS A 84 32.09 7.65 -10.77
C LYS A 84 31.79 8.10 -12.20
N ARG A 85 30.62 8.71 -12.43
CA ARG A 85 30.12 9.07 -13.75
C ARG A 85 29.57 10.49 -13.72
N SER A 86 30.22 11.38 -14.50
CA SER A 86 29.75 12.75 -14.67
C SER A 86 28.34 12.78 -15.29
N GLY A 87 27.51 13.69 -14.85
CA GLY A 87 26.17 13.92 -15.40
C GLY A 87 25.07 12.99 -14.86
N VAL A 88 25.36 12.12 -13.87
CA VAL A 88 24.31 11.36 -13.17
C VAL A 88 23.47 12.29 -12.31
N ILE A 89 22.15 12.23 -12.49
CA ILE A 89 21.15 12.99 -11.73
C ILE A 89 20.60 12.11 -10.59
N ILE A 90 20.55 12.65 -9.37
CA ILE A 90 19.94 12.00 -8.21
C ILE A 90 18.66 12.74 -7.84
N GLY A 91 17.51 12.03 -7.86
CA GLY A 91 16.21 12.58 -7.53
C GLY A 91 15.54 11.86 -6.36
N ILE A 92 14.94 12.64 -5.47
CA ILE A 92 14.10 12.14 -4.38
C ILE A 92 12.65 12.52 -4.67
N VAL A 93 11.77 11.52 -4.74
CA VAL A 93 10.35 11.73 -5.07
C VAL A 93 9.43 11.14 -4.02
N GLY A 94 8.16 11.53 -4.03
CA GLY A 94 7.14 10.98 -3.14
C GLY A 94 6.95 11.74 -1.82
N CYS A 95 6.40 11.05 -0.81
CA CYS A 95 5.94 11.70 0.44
C CYS A 95 7.07 12.34 1.26
N MET A 96 8.27 11.75 1.27
CA MET A 96 9.42 12.34 1.97
C MET A 96 9.89 13.62 1.27
N ALA A 97 9.87 13.62 -0.07
CA ALA A 97 10.17 14.81 -0.86
C ALA A 97 9.24 15.98 -0.50
N GLU A 98 7.92 15.72 -0.44
CA GLU A 98 6.93 16.70 -0.06
C GLU A 98 7.14 17.24 1.37
N ARG A 99 7.50 16.37 2.30
CA ARG A 99 7.67 16.75 3.71
C ARG A 99 8.96 17.51 3.99
N LEU A 100 10.08 17.09 3.42
CA LEU A 100 11.41 17.63 3.70
C LEU A 100 11.79 18.78 2.77
N LYS A 101 11.25 18.82 1.56
CA LYS A 101 11.42 19.92 0.61
C LYS A 101 12.90 20.26 0.38
N THR A 102 13.26 21.53 0.52
CA THR A 102 14.61 22.04 0.31
C THR A 102 15.68 21.40 1.19
N LYS A 103 15.31 20.85 2.36
CA LYS A 103 16.26 20.14 3.24
C LYS A 103 16.94 18.96 2.56
N LEU A 104 16.31 18.35 1.56
CA LEU A 104 16.89 17.25 0.77
C LEU A 104 18.00 17.73 -0.15
N LEU A 105 18.00 19.00 -0.54
CA LEU A 105 19.05 19.59 -1.39
C LEU A 105 20.28 20.01 -0.58
N GLU A 106 20.11 20.27 0.73
CA GLU A 106 21.16 20.77 1.60
C GLU A 106 22.24 19.70 1.88
N GLY A 107 23.41 19.82 1.26
CA GLY A 107 24.58 18.97 1.53
C GLY A 107 24.47 17.50 1.08
N HIS A 108 23.41 17.11 0.38
CA HIS A 108 23.14 15.73 0.02
C HIS A 108 23.45 15.37 -1.45
N GLU A 109 23.97 16.33 -2.25
CA GLU A 109 24.22 16.12 -3.70
C GLU A 109 22.96 15.60 -4.47
N VAL A 110 21.77 15.95 -3.98
CA VAL A 110 20.48 15.66 -4.63
C VAL A 110 20.20 16.79 -5.62
N ASP A 111 19.84 16.43 -6.85
CA ASP A 111 19.62 17.37 -7.94
C ASP A 111 18.13 17.67 -8.14
N LEU A 112 17.26 16.76 -7.71
CA LEU A 112 15.83 16.80 -8.00
C LEU A 112 15.01 16.39 -6.76
N VAL A 113 13.99 17.19 -6.44
CA VAL A 113 12.99 16.89 -5.39
C VAL A 113 11.59 17.09 -5.96
N ALA A 114 10.76 16.03 -5.95
CA ALA A 114 9.38 16.13 -6.44
C ALA A 114 8.36 15.46 -5.51
N GLY A 115 7.34 16.22 -5.14
CA GLY A 115 6.20 15.74 -4.35
C GLY A 115 5.29 14.78 -5.13
N PRO A 116 4.34 14.11 -4.44
CA PRO A 116 3.47 13.10 -5.05
C PRO A 116 2.58 13.64 -6.19
N ASP A 117 2.26 14.91 -6.20
CA ASP A 117 1.40 15.52 -7.21
C ASP A 117 2.20 16.27 -8.31
N ALA A 118 3.55 16.17 -8.28
CA ALA A 118 4.44 16.86 -9.21
C ALA A 118 5.07 15.96 -10.28
N TYR A 119 4.62 14.69 -10.42
CA TYR A 119 5.29 13.73 -11.31
C TYR A 119 5.23 14.12 -12.79
N ARG A 120 4.17 14.82 -13.22
CA ARG A 120 4.09 15.33 -14.62
C ARG A 120 5.16 16.35 -14.94
N SER A 121 5.69 17.06 -13.96
CA SER A 121 6.77 18.02 -14.17
C SER A 121 8.16 17.40 -14.21
N LEU A 122 8.32 16.12 -13.86
CA LEU A 122 9.62 15.46 -13.79
C LEU A 122 10.45 15.58 -15.08
N PRO A 123 9.89 15.38 -16.29
CA PRO A 123 10.69 15.53 -17.52
C PRO A 123 11.26 16.94 -17.67
N GLN A 124 10.46 17.97 -17.36
CA GLN A 124 10.92 19.35 -17.44
C GLN A 124 11.95 19.67 -16.37
N LEU A 125 11.68 19.25 -15.12
CA LEU A 125 12.63 19.46 -14.01
C LEU A 125 13.98 18.80 -14.31
N ILE A 126 14.00 17.61 -14.90
CA ILE A 126 15.24 16.91 -15.28
C ILE A 126 16.01 17.69 -16.37
N ARG A 127 15.32 18.26 -17.35
CA ARG A 127 15.96 19.08 -18.39
C ARG A 127 16.55 20.38 -17.86
N ASP A 128 15.94 20.96 -16.82
CA ASP A 128 16.33 22.25 -16.26
C ASP A 128 17.46 22.13 -15.21
N ILE A 129 17.88 20.91 -14.84
CA ILE A 129 18.98 20.70 -13.88
C ILE A 129 20.30 21.17 -14.49
N THR A 130 20.99 22.02 -13.73
CA THR A 130 22.40 22.37 -13.99
C THR A 130 23.20 22.10 -12.71
N PRO A 131 24.56 22.03 -12.78
CA PRO A 131 25.38 21.79 -11.59
C PRO A 131 25.12 22.74 -10.41
N ASP A 132 24.73 23.97 -10.72
CA ASP A 132 24.49 25.03 -9.72
C ASP A 132 22.98 25.30 -9.45
N SER A 133 22.08 24.56 -10.13
CA SER A 133 20.63 24.79 -10.04
C SER A 133 19.86 23.47 -9.90
N PRO A 134 19.82 22.85 -8.70
CA PRO A 134 18.94 21.74 -8.42
C PRO A 134 17.47 22.16 -8.54
N GLN A 135 16.60 21.23 -8.92
CA GLN A 135 15.20 21.49 -9.18
C GLN A 135 14.28 20.94 -8.10
N ILE A 136 13.24 21.66 -7.78
CA ILE A 136 12.24 21.25 -6.77
C ILE A 136 10.82 21.60 -7.21
N ASN A 137 9.91 20.63 -7.09
CA ASN A 137 8.47 20.86 -7.19
C ASN A 137 7.74 20.03 -6.11
N VAL A 138 7.17 20.69 -5.12
CA VAL A 138 6.47 20.10 -3.97
C VAL A 138 5.10 20.75 -3.76
N LEU A 139 4.42 21.09 -4.84
CA LEU A 139 3.07 21.63 -4.81
C LEU A 139 2.05 20.50 -4.73
N LEU A 140 1.12 20.60 -3.76
CA LEU A 140 -0.03 19.69 -3.66
C LEU A 140 -1.14 20.17 -4.59
N SER A 141 -1.61 19.28 -5.44
CA SER A 141 -2.74 19.52 -6.33
C SER A 141 -4.08 19.28 -5.64
N HIS A 142 -5.12 19.96 -6.10
CA HIS A 142 -6.51 19.68 -5.72
C HIS A 142 -7.24 18.77 -6.71
N GLU A 143 -6.64 18.49 -7.88
CA GLU A 143 -7.30 17.78 -8.98
C GLU A 143 -6.51 16.56 -9.46
N GLU A 144 -5.17 16.54 -9.36
CA GLU A 144 -4.33 15.50 -9.96
C GLU A 144 -4.62 14.11 -9.41
N THR A 145 -4.99 13.19 -10.29
CA THR A 145 -5.22 11.76 -10.00
C THR A 145 -4.41 10.83 -10.89
N TYR A 146 -3.72 11.35 -11.91
CA TYR A 146 -3.01 10.59 -12.96
C TYR A 146 -3.92 9.62 -13.73
N ALA A 147 -5.19 9.99 -13.91
CA ALA A 147 -6.24 9.13 -14.48
C ALA A 147 -6.01 8.75 -15.95
N ASP A 148 -5.30 9.58 -16.68
CA ASP A 148 -4.98 9.42 -18.11
C ASP A 148 -3.68 8.65 -18.38
N ILE A 149 -2.93 8.31 -17.31
CA ILE A 149 -1.66 7.57 -17.45
C ILE A 149 -1.92 6.09 -17.32
N SER A 150 -1.46 5.31 -18.31
CA SER A 150 -1.38 3.85 -18.22
C SER A 150 -0.04 3.45 -17.62
N PRO A 151 0.01 2.98 -16.34
CA PRO A 151 1.26 2.76 -15.64
C PRO A 151 2.08 1.59 -16.22
N VAL A 152 3.40 1.78 -16.32
CA VAL A 152 4.35 0.68 -16.52
C VAL A 152 4.29 -0.24 -15.31
N ARG A 153 4.24 -1.55 -15.51
CA ARG A 153 4.11 -2.50 -14.39
C ARG A 153 5.48 -2.99 -13.91
N MET A 154 5.69 -2.88 -12.61
CA MET A 154 6.90 -3.35 -11.92
C MET A 154 6.71 -4.73 -11.29
N ASP A 155 5.60 -5.41 -11.58
CA ASP A 155 5.31 -6.74 -11.04
C ASP A 155 6.14 -7.81 -11.73
N LYS A 156 6.86 -8.60 -10.92
CA LYS A 156 7.72 -9.69 -11.39
C LYS A 156 6.95 -10.89 -11.94
N ASN A 157 5.74 -11.12 -11.44
CA ASN A 157 4.96 -12.32 -11.74
C ASN A 157 3.92 -12.09 -12.84
N GLY A 158 3.47 -10.86 -13.06
CA GLY A 158 2.47 -10.47 -14.05
C GLY A 158 1.07 -11.01 -13.77
N ILE A 159 0.74 -11.23 -12.51
CA ILE A 159 -0.56 -11.78 -12.11
C ILE A 159 -1.37 -10.83 -11.25
N SER A 160 -0.73 -9.87 -10.58
CA SER A 160 -1.41 -8.89 -9.74
C SER A 160 -0.91 -7.47 -10.00
N ALA A 161 -1.81 -6.50 -10.00
CA ALA A 161 -1.48 -5.11 -10.21
C ALA A 161 -2.20 -4.19 -9.22
N PHE A 162 -1.58 -3.03 -8.97
CA PHE A 162 -2.16 -1.97 -8.16
C PHE A 162 -2.84 -0.94 -9.04
N ILE A 163 -4.06 -0.51 -8.67
CA ILE A 163 -4.79 0.55 -9.34
C ILE A 163 -5.09 1.64 -8.31
N SER A 164 -4.52 2.82 -8.47
CA SER A 164 -4.86 3.97 -7.63
C SER A 164 -6.26 4.48 -8.02
N ILE A 165 -7.19 4.45 -7.07
CA ILE A 165 -8.57 4.92 -7.28
C ILE A 165 -8.81 6.31 -6.70
N MET A 166 -7.93 6.76 -5.81
CA MET A 166 -7.99 8.07 -5.17
C MET A 166 -6.65 8.48 -4.60
N ARG A 167 -6.48 9.76 -4.36
CA ARG A 167 -5.28 10.35 -3.74
C ARG A 167 -5.68 11.29 -2.61
N GLY A 168 -4.81 11.43 -1.60
CA GLY A 168 -5.05 12.28 -0.44
C GLY A 168 -6.02 11.66 0.56
N CYS A 169 -6.25 12.35 1.67
CA CYS A 169 -7.14 11.89 2.73
C CYS A 169 -7.68 13.07 3.56
N ASN A 170 -9.00 13.12 3.74
CA ASN A 170 -9.68 14.14 4.54
C ASN A 170 -9.80 13.75 6.02
N ASN A 171 -9.32 12.55 6.41
CA ASN A 171 -9.22 12.19 7.81
C ASN A 171 -8.03 12.90 8.46
N VAL A 172 -8.33 13.66 9.52
CA VAL A 172 -7.35 14.46 10.25
C VAL A 172 -6.84 13.73 11.52
N CYS A 173 -6.46 12.46 11.36
CA CYS A 173 -5.86 11.69 12.45
C CYS A 173 -4.64 12.44 13.00
N SER A 174 -4.55 12.59 14.33
CA SER A 174 -3.59 13.53 14.95
C SER A 174 -2.12 13.20 14.67
N TYR A 175 -1.79 11.91 14.48
CA TYR A 175 -0.43 11.41 14.23
C TYR A 175 -0.07 11.34 12.73
N CYS A 176 -1.04 11.56 11.83
CA CYS A 176 -0.88 11.21 10.42
C CYS A 176 -0.31 12.37 9.59
N VAL A 177 0.68 12.06 8.76
CA VAL A 177 1.31 13.02 7.82
C VAL A 177 0.61 13.07 6.45
N VAL A 178 -0.27 12.12 6.14
CA VAL A 178 -0.86 11.97 4.79
C VAL A 178 -1.54 13.24 4.29
N PRO A 179 -2.38 13.96 5.07
CA PRO A 179 -2.98 15.19 4.59
C PRO A 179 -1.95 16.27 4.20
N TYR A 180 -0.77 16.23 4.81
CA TYR A 180 0.30 17.20 4.54
C TYR A 180 1.23 16.81 3.40
N THR A 181 1.23 15.51 3.02
CA THR A 181 2.13 14.99 1.98
C THR A 181 1.41 14.54 0.72
N ARG A 182 0.09 14.31 0.78
CA ARG A 182 -0.73 13.89 -0.36
C ARG A 182 -1.99 14.76 -0.55
N GLY A 183 -2.17 15.77 0.30
CA GLY A 183 -3.24 16.75 0.17
C GLY A 183 -4.63 16.21 0.51
N ALA A 184 -5.64 16.99 0.09
CA ALA A 184 -7.04 16.63 0.22
C ALA A 184 -7.40 15.43 -0.66
N GLU A 185 -8.48 14.76 -0.28
CA GLU A 185 -9.01 13.59 -0.98
C GLU A 185 -9.53 13.95 -2.37
N ARG A 186 -9.13 13.16 -3.36
CA ARG A 186 -9.54 13.28 -4.77
C ARG A 186 -9.82 11.88 -5.31
N SER A 187 -11.08 11.64 -5.69
CA SER A 187 -11.51 10.40 -6.32
C SER A 187 -11.24 10.44 -7.83
N ARG A 188 -10.63 9.39 -8.36
CA ARG A 188 -10.38 9.21 -9.77
C ARG A 188 -11.68 8.81 -10.48
N ASP A 189 -11.84 9.22 -11.74
CA ASP A 189 -12.97 8.84 -12.59
C ASP A 189 -13.14 7.32 -12.67
N PRO A 190 -14.35 6.77 -12.35
CA PRO A 190 -14.60 5.34 -12.31
C PRO A 190 -14.40 4.63 -13.64
N GLU A 191 -14.71 5.28 -14.77
CA GLU A 191 -14.58 4.67 -16.09
C GLU A 191 -13.09 4.46 -16.46
N THR A 192 -12.20 5.36 -16.00
CA THR A 192 -10.76 5.19 -16.19
C THR A 192 -10.20 4.04 -15.35
N ILE A 193 -10.76 3.81 -14.15
CA ILE A 193 -10.39 2.69 -13.26
C ILE A 193 -10.84 1.36 -13.86
N VAL A 194 -12.09 1.29 -14.33
CA VAL A 194 -12.66 0.10 -14.96
C VAL A 194 -11.89 -0.25 -16.23
N ARG A 195 -11.58 0.72 -17.07
CA ARG A 195 -10.76 0.52 -18.28
C ARG A 195 -9.38 -0.04 -17.96
N GLU A 196 -8.68 0.53 -16.98
CA GLU A 196 -7.37 0.03 -16.54
C GLU A 196 -7.45 -1.41 -16.03
N ALA A 197 -8.47 -1.74 -15.22
CA ALA A 197 -8.70 -3.10 -14.75
C ALA A 197 -9.01 -4.08 -15.88
N GLN A 198 -9.79 -3.66 -16.88
CA GLN A 198 -10.11 -4.43 -18.09
C GLN A 198 -8.86 -4.70 -18.95
N GLU A 199 -8.02 -3.68 -19.14
CA GLU A 199 -6.74 -3.81 -19.86
C GLU A 199 -5.80 -4.78 -19.15
N LEU A 200 -5.69 -4.69 -17.83
CA LEU A 200 -4.90 -5.63 -17.03
C LEU A 200 -5.40 -7.07 -17.18
N TYR A 201 -6.72 -7.28 -17.07
CA TYR A 201 -7.30 -8.61 -17.26
C TYR A 201 -7.04 -9.17 -18.66
N SER A 202 -7.22 -8.34 -19.69
CA SER A 202 -6.96 -8.72 -21.09
C SER A 202 -5.48 -9.05 -21.34
N ASN A 203 -4.57 -8.46 -20.57
CA ASN A 203 -3.13 -8.74 -20.60
C ASN A 203 -2.73 -9.92 -19.67
N GLY A 204 -3.70 -10.69 -19.15
CA GLY A 204 -3.45 -11.92 -18.40
C GLY A 204 -3.30 -11.75 -16.89
N TYR A 205 -3.47 -10.54 -16.36
CA TYR A 205 -3.51 -10.33 -14.91
C TYR A 205 -4.73 -11.03 -14.29
N LYS A 206 -4.55 -11.61 -13.11
CA LYS A 206 -5.59 -12.37 -12.38
C LYS A 206 -6.10 -11.66 -11.14
N GLU A 207 -5.39 -10.67 -10.66
CA GLU A 207 -5.77 -9.91 -9.47
C GLU A 207 -5.48 -8.42 -9.65
N VAL A 208 -6.42 -7.58 -9.23
CA VAL A 208 -6.21 -6.13 -9.08
C VAL A 208 -6.46 -5.72 -7.63
N THR A 209 -5.63 -4.81 -7.12
CA THR A 209 -5.84 -4.20 -5.81
C THR A 209 -6.13 -2.72 -5.99
N LEU A 210 -7.35 -2.31 -5.62
CA LEU A 210 -7.76 -0.92 -5.61
C LEU A 210 -7.12 -0.22 -4.42
N LEU A 211 -6.31 0.81 -4.69
CA LEU A 211 -5.52 1.51 -3.67
C LEU A 211 -5.99 2.94 -3.44
N GLY A 212 -5.98 3.32 -2.16
CA GLY A 212 -6.19 4.69 -1.71
C GLY A 212 -5.69 4.86 -0.28
N GLN A 213 -5.68 6.10 0.21
CA GLN A 213 -5.38 6.38 1.61
C GLN A 213 -6.57 6.07 2.54
N ASN A 214 -7.78 6.01 1.96
CA ASN A 214 -9.03 5.60 2.59
C ASN A 214 -10.03 5.25 1.48
N VAL A 215 -10.00 4.03 0.96
CA VAL A 215 -10.79 3.63 -0.21
C VAL A 215 -12.29 3.70 0.03
N ASP A 216 -12.74 3.51 1.28
CA ASP A 216 -14.17 3.53 1.63
C ASP A 216 -14.80 4.91 1.50
N SER A 217 -14.01 5.97 1.51
CA SER A 217 -14.48 7.34 1.27
C SER A 217 -14.50 7.73 -0.21
N TYR A 218 -14.10 6.82 -1.10
CA TYR A 218 -14.17 7.09 -2.53
C TYR A 218 -15.58 7.53 -2.92
N PHE A 219 -15.65 8.72 -3.50
CA PHE A 219 -16.88 9.28 -4.01
C PHE A 219 -16.58 10.20 -5.19
N TRP A 220 -16.79 9.68 -6.40
CA TRP A 220 -16.63 10.46 -7.62
C TRP A 220 -17.93 11.19 -7.94
N LYS A 221 -17.83 12.47 -8.24
CA LYS A 221 -18.94 13.33 -8.59
C LYS A 221 -18.88 13.65 -10.07
N ASP A 222 -19.94 13.34 -10.79
CA ASP A 222 -20.14 13.85 -12.14
C ASP A 222 -20.40 15.35 -12.08
N ALA A 223 -19.78 16.11 -13.00
CA ALA A 223 -19.88 17.57 -13.01
C ALA A 223 -21.26 18.07 -13.47
N GLU A 224 -21.98 17.28 -14.26
CA GLU A 224 -23.22 17.68 -14.92
C GLU A 224 -24.45 16.96 -14.37
N ASP A 225 -24.29 15.73 -13.88
CA ASP A 225 -25.40 14.84 -13.51
C ASP A 225 -25.12 14.07 -12.22
N ALA A 226 -25.69 14.52 -11.13
CA ALA A 226 -25.53 13.87 -9.82
C ALA A 226 -26.02 12.40 -9.77
N SER A 227 -26.87 11.96 -10.70
CA SER A 227 -27.31 10.56 -10.78
C SER A 227 -26.20 9.62 -11.25
N LYS A 228 -25.14 10.14 -11.85
CA LYS A 228 -23.95 9.41 -12.28
C LYS A 228 -22.86 9.36 -11.23
N ASN A 229 -23.07 9.95 -10.06
CA ASN A 229 -22.12 9.85 -8.95
C ASN A 229 -21.86 8.38 -8.60
N VAL A 230 -20.61 8.06 -8.27
CA VAL A 230 -20.17 6.69 -7.97
C VAL A 230 -19.50 6.64 -6.62
N ASN A 231 -20.06 5.85 -5.70
CA ASN A 231 -19.43 5.54 -4.43
C ASN A 231 -18.52 4.31 -4.51
N PHE A 232 -17.84 3.97 -3.41
CA PHE A 232 -16.89 2.85 -3.40
C PHE A 232 -17.55 1.49 -3.65
N ALA A 233 -18.75 1.24 -3.11
CA ALA A 233 -19.48 -0.02 -3.34
C ALA A 233 -19.84 -0.22 -4.81
N GLN A 234 -20.31 0.85 -5.45
CA GLN A 234 -20.64 0.85 -6.88
C GLN A 234 -19.37 0.69 -7.75
N LEU A 235 -18.25 1.29 -7.35
CA LEU A 235 -16.97 1.07 -8.04
C LEU A 235 -16.51 -0.38 -7.93
N LEU A 236 -16.58 -0.97 -6.74
CA LEU A 236 -16.25 -2.39 -6.52
C LEU A 236 -17.09 -3.30 -7.40
N GLU A 237 -18.40 -3.04 -7.48
CA GLU A 237 -19.32 -3.77 -8.35
C GLU A 237 -18.92 -3.66 -9.83
N LYS A 238 -18.64 -2.43 -10.31
CA LYS A 238 -18.21 -2.20 -11.70
C LYS A 238 -16.94 -3.02 -12.05
N VAL A 239 -15.94 -3.02 -11.17
CA VAL A 239 -14.68 -3.75 -11.38
C VAL A 239 -14.92 -5.27 -11.28
N ALA A 240 -15.72 -5.73 -10.32
CA ALA A 240 -16.03 -7.15 -10.15
C ALA A 240 -16.77 -7.76 -11.37
N LYS A 241 -17.59 -6.97 -12.06
CA LYS A 241 -18.34 -7.39 -13.27
C LYS A 241 -17.44 -7.60 -14.50
N ILE A 242 -16.18 -7.18 -14.50
CA ILE A 242 -15.26 -7.38 -15.64
C ILE A 242 -15.10 -8.87 -15.93
N SER A 243 -14.84 -9.68 -14.91
CA SER A 243 -14.78 -11.14 -15.03
C SER A 243 -14.85 -11.80 -13.65
N PRO A 244 -15.54 -12.94 -13.52
CA PRO A 244 -15.51 -13.73 -12.27
C PRO A 244 -14.14 -14.32 -11.95
N GLU A 245 -13.22 -14.37 -12.93
CA GLU A 245 -11.84 -14.84 -12.75
C GLU A 245 -10.87 -13.72 -12.35
N LEU A 246 -11.28 -12.45 -12.45
CA LEU A 246 -10.49 -11.33 -11.98
C LEU A 246 -10.73 -11.11 -10.49
N ARG A 247 -9.76 -11.43 -9.65
CA ARG A 247 -9.80 -11.13 -8.22
C ARG A 247 -9.69 -9.65 -7.98
N VAL A 248 -10.59 -9.12 -7.13
CA VAL A 248 -10.59 -7.71 -6.74
C VAL A 248 -10.26 -7.60 -5.25
N ARG A 249 -9.17 -6.93 -4.92
CA ARG A 249 -8.79 -6.53 -3.56
C ARG A 249 -8.86 -5.03 -3.42
N PHE A 250 -8.87 -4.55 -2.18
CA PHE A 250 -8.76 -3.12 -1.89
C PHE A 250 -7.98 -2.88 -0.59
N SER A 251 -7.38 -1.69 -0.47
CA SER A 251 -6.63 -1.24 0.70
C SER A 251 -6.42 0.28 0.60
N THR A 252 -6.55 1.01 1.67
CA THR A 252 -6.78 0.79 3.07
C THR A 252 -8.15 1.30 3.45
N SER A 253 -8.86 0.60 4.32
CA SER A 253 -10.14 1.04 4.88
C SER A 253 -9.94 1.94 6.11
N HIS A 254 -10.92 2.81 6.36
CA HIS A 254 -11.04 3.48 7.65
C HIS A 254 -12.31 2.98 8.36
N PRO A 255 -12.22 2.52 9.63
CA PRO A 255 -13.37 1.87 10.30
C PRO A 255 -14.67 2.66 10.22
N LYS A 256 -14.62 4.00 10.37
CA LYS A 256 -15.82 4.83 10.31
C LYS A 256 -16.46 4.95 8.92
N ASP A 257 -15.70 4.68 7.84
CA ASP A 257 -16.12 4.96 6.46
C ASP A 257 -16.58 3.71 5.72
N ILE A 258 -16.15 2.51 6.14
CA ILE A 258 -16.62 1.26 5.53
C ILE A 258 -18.14 1.11 5.72
N SER A 259 -18.89 1.14 4.62
CA SER A 259 -20.35 1.10 4.63
C SER A 259 -20.90 -0.32 4.63
N ASP A 260 -22.16 -0.48 5.02
CA ASP A 260 -22.86 -1.76 4.88
C ASP A 260 -23.03 -2.17 3.41
N GLU A 261 -23.13 -1.19 2.51
CA GLU A 261 -23.21 -1.42 1.07
C GLU A 261 -21.93 -2.09 0.54
N VAL A 262 -20.74 -1.66 0.98
CA VAL A 262 -19.46 -2.32 0.64
C VAL A 262 -19.46 -3.77 1.10
N ILE A 263 -19.89 -4.04 2.34
CA ILE A 263 -19.93 -5.40 2.91
C ILE A 263 -20.91 -6.28 2.12
N GLN A 264 -22.08 -5.75 1.74
CA GLN A 264 -23.06 -6.46 0.93
C GLN A 264 -22.54 -6.72 -0.50
N THR A 265 -21.89 -5.74 -1.13
CA THR A 265 -21.27 -5.92 -2.45
C THR A 265 -20.21 -7.02 -2.42
N MET A 266 -19.39 -7.08 -1.37
CA MET A 266 -18.44 -8.19 -1.15
C MET A 266 -19.17 -9.53 -0.99
N ALA A 267 -20.34 -9.58 -0.39
CA ALA A 267 -21.11 -10.81 -0.23
C ALA A 267 -21.68 -11.31 -1.57
N ILE A 268 -22.10 -10.40 -2.46
CA ILE A 268 -22.72 -10.71 -3.75
C ILE A 268 -21.67 -11.19 -4.77
N TYR A 269 -20.52 -10.55 -4.85
CA TYR A 269 -19.47 -10.83 -5.85
C TYR A 269 -18.36 -11.68 -5.25
N GLU A 270 -18.31 -12.96 -5.59
CA GLU A 270 -17.33 -13.94 -5.05
C GLU A 270 -15.88 -13.62 -5.42
N ASN A 271 -15.67 -12.93 -6.53
CA ASN A 271 -14.34 -12.50 -6.98
C ASN A 271 -13.81 -11.27 -6.23
N ILE A 272 -14.62 -10.58 -5.43
CA ILE A 272 -14.13 -9.62 -4.45
C ILE A 272 -13.58 -10.40 -3.25
N CYS A 273 -12.31 -10.23 -2.98
CA CYS A 273 -11.60 -10.98 -1.95
C CYS A 273 -12.19 -10.74 -0.55
N ARG A 274 -12.35 -11.81 0.21
CA ARG A 274 -12.86 -11.81 1.59
C ARG A 274 -11.80 -11.34 2.57
N HIS A 275 -11.29 -10.14 2.37
CA HIS A 275 -10.26 -9.55 3.21
C HIS A 275 -10.46 -8.04 3.34
N ILE A 276 -10.42 -7.55 4.57
CA ILE A 276 -10.52 -6.12 4.89
C ILE A 276 -9.33 -5.74 5.79
N HIS A 277 -8.54 -4.77 5.34
CA HIS A 277 -7.56 -4.12 6.19
C HIS A 277 -8.23 -2.95 6.92
N LEU A 278 -8.46 -3.10 8.23
CA LEU A 278 -9.27 -2.21 9.07
C LEU A 278 -8.46 -1.67 10.26
N PRO A 279 -7.60 -0.66 10.05
CA PRO A 279 -6.70 -0.12 11.07
C PRO A 279 -7.41 0.43 12.30
N VAL A 280 -7.31 -0.24 13.45
CA VAL A 280 -7.89 0.22 14.72
C VAL A 280 -7.03 1.28 15.40
N GLN A 281 -5.72 1.17 15.31
CA GLN A 281 -4.65 1.97 15.90
C GLN A 281 -4.49 1.80 17.41
N SER A 282 -5.56 1.79 18.21
CA SER A 282 -5.58 1.52 19.66
C SER A 282 -6.88 0.85 20.07
N GLY A 283 -6.86 0.09 21.16
CA GLY A 283 -8.05 -0.50 21.77
C GLY A 283 -8.69 0.36 22.86
N SER A 284 -8.07 1.49 23.22
CA SER A 284 -8.59 2.44 24.20
C SER A 284 -9.41 3.54 23.54
N SER A 285 -10.63 3.78 23.99
CA SER A 285 -11.48 4.88 23.52
C SER A 285 -10.85 6.24 23.78
N ILE A 286 -10.09 6.41 24.87
CA ILE A 286 -9.37 7.65 25.20
C ILE A 286 -8.27 7.92 24.19
N MET A 287 -7.50 6.88 23.83
CA MET A 287 -6.45 7.00 22.82
C MET A 287 -7.04 7.25 21.42
N LEU A 288 -8.12 6.57 21.05
CA LEU A 288 -8.82 6.78 19.79
C LEU A 288 -9.33 8.22 19.64
N GLU A 289 -9.84 8.83 20.71
CA GLU A 289 -10.25 10.24 20.74
C GLU A 289 -9.03 11.17 20.54
N LYS A 290 -7.95 10.97 21.29
CA LYS A 290 -6.68 11.70 21.13
C LYS A 290 -6.12 11.56 19.70
N MET A 291 -6.21 10.39 19.11
CA MET A 291 -5.83 10.08 17.73
C MET A 291 -6.81 10.64 16.70
N ARG A 292 -7.95 11.19 17.11
CA ARG A 292 -9.03 11.71 16.26
C ARG A 292 -9.60 10.67 15.30
N ARG A 293 -9.81 9.44 15.79
CA ARG A 293 -10.32 8.35 14.95
C ARG A 293 -11.82 8.45 14.67
N LYS A 294 -12.58 9.28 15.40
CA LYS A 294 -14.03 9.51 15.25
C LYS A 294 -14.90 8.25 15.48
N TYR A 295 -14.38 7.28 16.21
CA TYR A 295 -15.08 6.12 16.74
C TYR A 295 -14.42 5.72 18.05
N ASN A 296 -15.16 4.98 18.89
CA ASN A 296 -14.67 4.38 20.14
C ASN A 296 -14.46 2.86 19.98
N ARG A 297 -13.99 2.22 21.03
CA ARG A 297 -13.75 0.78 21.09
C ARG A 297 -15.00 -0.05 20.79
N GLU A 298 -16.13 0.31 21.39
CA GLU A 298 -17.39 -0.42 21.29
C GLU A 298 -17.89 -0.40 19.85
N TRP A 299 -17.91 0.75 19.23
CA TRP A 299 -18.29 0.93 17.84
C TRP A 299 -17.41 0.10 16.89
N TYR A 300 -16.08 0.06 17.15
CA TYR A 300 -15.18 -0.76 16.34
C TYR A 300 -15.52 -2.26 16.45
N LEU A 301 -15.77 -2.75 17.67
CA LEU A 301 -16.17 -4.15 17.91
C LEU A 301 -17.50 -4.49 17.22
N GLU A 302 -18.48 -3.60 17.28
CA GLU A 302 -19.77 -3.74 16.59
C GLU A 302 -19.55 -3.80 15.07
N ARG A 303 -18.66 -2.97 14.52
CA ARG A 303 -18.34 -2.97 13.08
C ARG A 303 -17.71 -4.30 12.66
N VAL A 304 -16.76 -4.82 13.43
CA VAL A 304 -16.17 -6.15 13.20
C VAL A 304 -17.25 -7.25 13.29
N ALA A 305 -18.12 -7.19 14.27
CA ALA A 305 -19.22 -8.16 14.41
C ALA A 305 -20.16 -8.11 13.20
N LYS A 306 -20.48 -6.92 12.70
CA LYS A 306 -21.30 -6.73 11.48
C LYS A 306 -20.61 -7.32 10.25
N ILE A 307 -19.32 -7.07 10.04
CA ILE A 307 -18.55 -7.66 8.94
C ILE A 307 -18.64 -9.19 9.01
N ARG A 308 -18.37 -9.79 10.16
CA ARG A 308 -18.38 -11.24 10.34
C ARG A 308 -19.75 -11.88 10.22
N SER A 309 -20.82 -11.15 10.54
CA SER A 309 -22.20 -11.66 10.39
C SER A 309 -22.60 -11.81 8.92
N VAL A 310 -22.07 -10.97 8.02
CA VAL A 310 -22.35 -10.99 6.58
C VAL A 310 -21.30 -11.80 5.83
N LEU A 311 -20.04 -11.74 6.27
CA LEU A 311 -18.86 -12.35 5.66
C LEU A 311 -18.12 -13.20 6.72
N PRO A 312 -18.62 -14.39 7.09
CA PRO A 312 -18.05 -15.16 8.21
C PRO A 312 -16.60 -15.61 8.00
N ASP A 313 -16.17 -15.79 6.75
CA ASP A 313 -14.81 -16.18 6.37
C ASP A 313 -13.90 -15.00 6.01
N CYS A 314 -14.35 -13.76 6.31
CA CYS A 314 -13.57 -12.57 6.00
C CYS A 314 -12.33 -12.46 6.89
N GLY A 315 -11.16 -12.42 6.29
CA GLY A 315 -9.91 -12.07 6.97
C GLY A 315 -9.93 -10.58 7.34
N ILE A 316 -9.63 -10.28 8.61
CA ILE A 316 -9.53 -8.89 9.10
C ILE A 316 -8.11 -8.65 9.57
N THR A 317 -7.45 -7.68 8.95
CA THR A 317 -6.12 -7.23 9.36
C THR A 317 -6.17 -5.80 9.87
N THR A 318 -5.19 -5.38 10.66
CA THR A 318 -5.21 -4.08 11.32
C THR A 318 -3.83 -3.45 11.44
N ASP A 319 -3.79 -2.16 11.81
CA ASP A 319 -2.61 -1.48 12.33
C ASP A 319 -2.82 -1.16 13.80
N VAL A 320 -1.74 -1.24 14.59
CA VAL A 320 -1.71 -0.88 16.01
C VAL A 320 -0.47 -0.04 16.30
N ILE A 321 -0.66 1.05 17.04
CA ILE A 321 0.40 1.94 17.51
C ILE A 321 0.52 1.77 19.03
N ALA A 322 1.69 1.35 19.50
CA ALA A 322 2.04 1.25 20.91
C ALA A 322 2.73 2.53 21.41
N GLY A 323 2.40 3.00 22.57
CA GLY A 323 3.07 4.13 23.22
C GLY A 323 2.78 5.48 22.57
N PHE A 324 1.54 5.70 22.08
CA PHE A 324 1.12 7.04 21.68
C PHE A 324 1.12 7.99 22.87
N SER A 325 1.43 9.28 22.65
CA SER A 325 1.57 10.30 23.71
C SER A 325 0.47 10.20 24.78
N GLY A 326 0.90 10.06 26.03
CA GLY A 326 0.01 9.93 27.20
C GLY A 326 -0.75 8.62 27.32
N GLU A 327 -0.34 7.56 26.60
CA GLU A 327 -0.92 6.22 26.74
C GLU A 327 -0.59 5.64 28.12
N THR A 328 -1.60 5.33 28.89
CA THR A 328 -1.45 4.66 30.21
C THR A 328 -1.31 3.15 30.06
N GLU A 329 -0.96 2.45 31.15
CA GLU A 329 -0.96 0.98 31.15
C GLU A 329 -2.36 0.42 30.90
N GLN A 330 -3.42 1.06 31.43
CA GLN A 330 -4.79 0.65 31.17
C GLN A 330 -5.15 0.77 29.68
N ASP A 331 -4.72 1.84 28.98
CA ASP A 331 -4.95 2.02 27.56
C ASP A 331 -4.26 0.92 26.74
N HIS A 332 -3.04 0.51 27.16
CA HIS A 332 -2.34 -0.61 26.58
C HIS A 332 -3.08 -1.94 26.79
N GLN A 333 -3.55 -2.21 28.02
CA GLN A 333 -4.35 -3.41 28.32
C GLN A 333 -5.68 -3.44 27.54
N ASP A 334 -6.31 -2.29 27.35
CA ASP A 334 -7.48 -2.16 26.49
C ASP A 334 -7.18 -2.55 25.04
N THR A 335 -5.99 -2.22 24.56
CA THR A 335 -5.55 -2.62 23.21
C THR A 335 -5.34 -4.14 23.12
N LEU A 336 -4.66 -4.74 24.10
CA LEU A 336 -4.48 -6.19 24.14
C LEU A 336 -5.83 -6.93 24.19
N THR A 337 -6.73 -6.53 25.07
CA THR A 337 -8.04 -7.17 25.21
C THR A 337 -8.96 -6.96 24.00
N LEU A 338 -8.83 -5.87 23.24
CA LEU A 338 -9.51 -5.71 21.97
C LEU A 338 -8.98 -6.71 20.94
N MET A 339 -7.66 -6.86 20.84
CA MET A 339 -7.04 -7.82 19.91
C MET A 339 -7.45 -9.26 20.22
N GLU A 340 -7.55 -9.64 21.49
CA GLU A 340 -8.06 -10.95 21.92
C GLU A 340 -9.51 -11.19 21.51
N LYS A 341 -10.37 -10.16 21.64
CA LYS A 341 -11.78 -10.24 21.23
C LYS A 341 -11.95 -10.34 19.73
N VAL A 342 -11.18 -9.54 18.97
CA VAL A 342 -11.28 -9.51 17.50
C VAL A 342 -10.61 -10.73 16.89
N VAL A 343 -9.48 -11.21 17.39
CA VAL A 343 -8.67 -12.27 16.77
C VAL A 343 -8.33 -11.88 15.33
N PHE A 344 -7.51 -10.86 15.17
CA PHE A 344 -7.06 -10.41 13.85
C PHE A 344 -6.23 -11.51 13.15
N ASP A 345 -6.37 -11.62 11.83
CA ASP A 345 -5.59 -12.55 11.01
C ASP A 345 -4.11 -12.14 10.99
N SER A 346 -3.84 -10.85 10.88
CA SER A 346 -2.52 -10.26 11.08
C SER A 346 -2.63 -8.80 11.47
N ALA A 347 -1.55 -8.22 12.00
CA ALA A 347 -1.47 -6.81 12.30
C ALA A 347 -0.10 -6.23 11.91
N PHE A 348 -0.09 -4.98 11.47
CA PHE A 348 1.12 -4.17 11.41
C PHE A 348 1.21 -3.37 12.71
N MET A 349 2.28 -3.58 13.46
CA MET A 349 2.45 -3.07 14.81
C MET A 349 3.67 -2.15 14.86
N PHE A 350 3.48 -0.97 15.44
CA PHE A 350 4.50 0.08 15.46
C PHE A 350 4.61 0.68 16.85
N ALA A 351 5.85 0.96 17.30
CA ALA A 351 6.06 1.93 18.36
C ALA A 351 5.74 3.33 17.81
N TYR A 352 5.05 4.14 18.59
CA TYR A 352 4.80 5.53 18.20
C TYR A 352 6.11 6.27 18.00
N SER A 353 6.19 6.94 16.86
CA SER A 353 7.27 7.85 16.51
C SER A 353 6.67 9.17 16.07
N GLU A 354 7.02 10.23 16.76
CA GLU A 354 6.54 11.57 16.47
C GLU A 354 6.90 12.00 15.04
N ARG A 355 5.94 12.56 14.34
CA ARG A 355 6.13 13.13 13.00
C ARG A 355 6.03 14.64 13.05
N PRO A 356 7.13 15.37 12.81
CA PRO A 356 7.11 16.82 12.78
C PRO A 356 6.03 17.37 11.84
N GLY A 357 5.32 18.40 12.31
CA GLY A 357 4.26 19.05 11.54
C GLY A 357 2.86 18.47 11.73
N THR A 358 2.73 17.28 12.29
CA THR A 358 1.42 16.69 12.61
C THR A 358 0.74 17.40 13.79
N LEU A 359 -0.57 17.17 13.95
CA LEU A 359 -1.29 17.72 15.09
C LEU A 359 -0.78 17.14 16.41
N ALA A 360 -0.42 15.85 16.43
CA ALA A 360 0.12 15.20 17.62
C ALA A 360 1.42 15.85 18.06
N SER A 361 2.38 16.05 17.14
CA SER A 361 3.66 16.70 17.46
C SER A 361 3.52 18.15 17.96
N LYS A 362 2.40 18.81 17.63
CA LYS A 362 2.14 20.20 18.09
C LYS A 362 1.42 20.26 19.44
N LYS A 363 0.61 19.24 19.75
CA LYS A 363 -0.31 19.29 20.91
C LYS A 363 0.06 18.38 22.06
N TYR A 364 0.72 17.26 21.76
CA TYR A 364 0.98 16.20 22.73
C TYR A 364 2.48 15.94 22.80
N PRO A 365 3.12 16.11 23.97
CA PRO A 365 4.51 15.73 24.13
C PRO A 365 4.66 14.21 23.93
N ASP A 366 5.77 13.79 23.34
CA ASP A 366 6.12 12.38 23.27
C ASP A 366 6.71 11.94 24.62
N ASP A 367 5.82 11.69 25.58
CA ASP A 367 6.09 11.49 27.01
C ASP A 367 6.29 10.04 27.42
N ILE A 368 6.13 9.08 26.49
CA ILE A 368 6.36 7.67 26.77
C ILE A 368 7.81 7.29 26.47
N PRO A 369 8.59 6.79 27.48
CA PRO A 369 9.95 6.36 27.26
C PRO A 369 10.06 5.28 26.17
N TYR A 370 11.18 5.29 25.43
CA TYR A 370 11.41 4.34 24.32
C TYR A 370 11.33 2.88 24.77
N GLU A 371 11.89 2.58 25.95
CA GLU A 371 11.88 1.25 26.56
C GLU A 371 10.44 0.77 26.81
N GLU A 372 9.58 1.67 27.28
CA GLU A 372 8.16 1.37 27.54
C GLU A 372 7.39 1.15 26.23
N LYS A 373 7.62 1.99 25.20
CA LYS A 373 7.05 1.76 23.86
C LYS A 373 7.46 0.40 23.31
N THR A 374 8.74 0.03 23.50
CA THR A 374 9.30 -1.24 23.03
C THR A 374 8.69 -2.42 23.80
N ARG A 375 8.54 -2.32 25.13
CA ARG A 375 7.88 -3.34 25.96
C ARG A 375 6.46 -3.59 25.44
N ARG A 376 5.66 -2.54 25.35
CA ARG A 376 4.26 -2.63 24.87
C ARG A 376 4.17 -3.20 23.46
N LEU A 377 5.03 -2.76 22.56
CA LEU A 377 5.10 -3.29 21.20
C LEU A 377 5.39 -4.80 21.20
N ASN A 378 6.34 -5.27 22.01
CA ASN A 378 6.70 -6.68 22.09
C ASN A 378 5.54 -7.53 22.65
N GLU A 379 4.77 -7.02 23.60
CA GLU A 379 3.57 -7.69 24.13
C GLU A 379 2.48 -7.81 23.03
N ILE A 380 2.26 -6.74 22.26
CA ILE A 380 1.33 -6.74 21.13
C ILE A 380 1.78 -7.76 20.06
N ILE A 381 3.07 -7.80 19.72
CA ILE A 381 3.64 -8.75 18.75
C ILE A 381 3.43 -10.19 19.22
N ALA A 382 3.74 -10.47 20.48
CA ALA A 382 3.58 -11.81 21.06
C ALA A 382 2.10 -12.25 21.06
N LEU A 383 1.18 -11.34 21.43
CA LEU A 383 -0.25 -11.59 21.39
C LEU A 383 -0.72 -11.83 19.96
N GLN A 384 -0.34 -10.97 19.01
CA GLN A 384 -0.75 -11.13 17.64
C GLN A 384 -0.28 -12.47 17.03
N GLY A 385 0.92 -12.92 17.38
CA GLY A 385 1.38 -14.25 16.95
C GLY A 385 0.43 -15.37 17.39
N ARG A 386 -0.05 -15.33 18.63
CA ARG A 386 -1.06 -16.28 19.15
C ARG A 386 -2.42 -16.12 18.44
N MET A 387 -2.86 -14.88 18.19
CA MET A 387 -4.14 -14.61 17.53
C MET A 387 -4.11 -15.05 16.07
N SER A 388 -3.01 -14.81 15.35
CA SER A 388 -2.84 -15.29 13.98
C SER A 388 -2.89 -16.82 13.89
N LEU A 389 -2.21 -17.51 14.82
CA LEU A 389 -2.30 -18.98 14.90
C LEU A 389 -3.74 -19.44 15.16
N LYS A 390 -4.41 -18.88 16.17
CA LYS A 390 -5.82 -19.19 16.50
C LYS A 390 -6.77 -18.92 15.32
N SER A 391 -6.50 -17.87 14.52
CA SER A 391 -7.27 -17.59 13.31
C SER A 391 -7.00 -18.62 12.21
N ASN A 392 -5.74 -19.04 12.05
CA ASN A 392 -5.37 -20.03 11.04
C ASN A 392 -5.85 -21.44 11.37
N GLU A 393 -5.91 -21.81 12.66
CA GLU A 393 -6.46 -23.09 13.13
C GLU A 393 -7.90 -23.33 12.67
N LYS A 394 -8.70 -22.27 12.52
CA LYS A 394 -10.08 -22.34 12.01
C LYS A 394 -10.16 -22.76 10.53
N GLU A 395 -9.06 -22.71 9.81
CA GLU A 395 -8.99 -23.11 8.40
C GLU A 395 -8.67 -24.60 8.21
N ILE A 396 -8.21 -25.31 9.24
CA ILE A 396 -7.84 -26.73 9.15
C ILE A 396 -9.05 -27.54 8.66
N GLY A 397 -8.81 -28.38 7.64
CA GLY A 397 -9.82 -29.22 6.99
C GLY A 397 -10.64 -28.52 5.90
N LYS A 398 -10.57 -27.18 5.78
CA LYS A 398 -11.29 -26.45 4.72
C LYS A 398 -10.59 -26.58 3.37
N TYR A 399 -11.39 -26.40 2.32
CA TYR A 399 -10.93 -26.29 0.95
C TYR A 399 -10.88 -24.81 0.54
N LEU A 400 -9.74 -24.37 0.04
CA LEU A 400 -9.51 -22.99 -0.34
C LEU A 400 -9.12 -22.87 -1.81
N LYS A 401 -9.76 -21.96 -2.55
CA LYS A 401 -9.33 -21.56 -3.89
C LYS A 401 -8.17 -20.57 -3.78
N VAL A 402 -6.99 -20.97 -4.27
CA VAL A 402 -5.73 -20.22 -4.17
C VAL A 402 -5.31 -19.75 -5.56
N LEU A 403 -4.86 -18.51 -5.68
CA LEU A 403 -4.15 -17.99 -6.84
C LEU A 403 -2.65 -18.28 -6.65
N VAL A 404 -2.04 -19.03 -7.57
CA VAL A 404 -0.62 -19.39 -7.51
C VAL A 404 0.25 -18.15 -7.79
N GLU A 405 1.07 -17.75 -6.82
CA GLU A 405 1.95 -16.57 -6.92
C GLU A 405 3.39 -16.94 -7.30
N GLY A 406 3.81 -18.19 -7.04
CA GLY A 406 5.15 -18.65 -7.35
C GLY A 406 5.60 -19.84 -6.52
N PRO A 407 6.88 -20.23 -6.64
CA PRO A 407 7.46 -21.27 -5.81
C PRO A 407 7.58 -20.81 -4.35
N SER A 408 7.46 -21.76 -3.43
CA SER A 408 7.72 -21.52 -2.00
C SER A 408 9.19 -21.14 -1.78
N LYS A 409 9.42 -20.14 -0.92
CA LYS A 409 10.79 -19.70 -0.58
C LYS A 409 11.63 -20.76 0.11
N LYS A 410 10.98 -21.71 0.80
CA LYS A 410 11.67 -22.74 1.60
C LYS A 410 11.90 -24.05 0.83
N ASN A 411 11.03 -24.36 -0.13
CA ASN A 411 11.09 -25.59 -0.89
C ASN A 411 10.66 -25.34 -2.35
N PRO A 412 11.57 -25.47 -3.33
CA PRO A 412 11.27 -25.21 -4.74
C PRO A 412 10.26 -26.22 -5.35
N ASN A 413 10.03 -27.37 -4.70
CA ASN A 413 9.02 -28.35 -5.12
C ASN A 413 7.61 -28.01 -4.62
N GLU A 414 7.47 -26.92 -3.89
CA GLU A 414 6.20 -26.41 -3.40
C GLU A 414 5.87 -25.07 -4.04
N LEU A 415 4.59 -24.86 -4.24
CA LEU A 415 4.04 -23.57 -4.68
C LEU A 415 3.44 -22.83 -3.48
N CYS A 416 3.37 -21.53 -3.63
CA CYS A 416 2.66 -20.67 -2.69
C CYS A 416 1.69 -19.74 -3.43
N GLY A 417 0.66 -19.32 -2.71
CA GLY A 417 -0.32 -18.36 -3.22
C GLY A 417 -1.30 -17.96 -2.13
N ARG A 418 -2.10 -16.93 -2.40
CA ARG A 418 -3.10 -16.45 -1.44
C ARG A 418 -4.49 -16.92 -1.75
N ALA A 419 -5.20 -17.27 -0.68
CA ALA A 419 -6.64 -17.46 -0.70
C ALA A 419 -7.39 -16.12 -0.72
N SER A 420 -8.70 -16.15 -0.90
CA SER A 420 -9.55 -14.96 -0.92
C SER A 420 -9.42 -14.13 0.36
N ASN A 421 -9.33 -14.78 1.53
CA ASN A 421 -9.14 -14.13 2.84
C ASN A 421 -7.70 -13.64 3.11
N ASN A 422 -6.86 -13.58 2.07
CA ASN A 422 -5.47 -13.12 2.10
C ASN A 422 -4.49 -14.02 2.86
N LYS A 423 -4.91 -15.19 3.31
CA LYS A 423 -4.01 -16.16 3.97
C LYS A 423 -3.10 -16.83 2.95
N MET A 424 -1.82 -16.95 3.30
CA MET A 424 -0.80 -17.60 2.47
C MET A 424 -0.92 -19.11 2.60
N CYS A 425 -1.11 -19.79 1.48
CA CYS A 425 -1.11 -21.24 1.36
C CYS A 425 0.18 -21.72 0.72
N VAL A 426 0.72 -22.83 1.25
CA VAL A 426 1.86 -23.56 0.65
C VAL A 426 1.43 -25.00 0.43
N PHE A 427 1.70 -25.53 -0.76
CA PHE A 427 1.23 -26.86 -1.19
C PHE A 427 2.18 -27.47 -2.22
N PRO A 428 2.24 -28.83 -2.35
CA PRO A 428 3.07 -29.49 -3.35
C PRO A 428 2.71 -29.08 -4.77
N SER A 429 3.71 -28.85 -5.60
CA SER A 429 3.53 -28.56 -7.04
C SER A 429 3.14 -29.82 -7.79
N ASN A 430 2.20 -29.69 -8.73
CA ASN A 430 1.80 -30.77 -9.65
C ASN A 430 1.65 -30.25 -11.10
N GLY A 431 2.50 -29.28 -11.46
CA GLY A 431 2.55 -28.71 -12.81
C GLY A 431 1.79 -27.40 -12.99
N GLU A 432 1.20 -26.83 -11.91
CA GLU A 432 0.57 -25.52 -12.00
C GLU A 432 1.60 -24.44 -12.31
N LYS A 433 1.11 -23.42 -12.99
CA LYS A 433 1.87 -22.23 -13.34
C LYS A 433 1.47 -21.05 -12.45
N VAL A 434 2.35 -20.09 -12.36
CA VAL A 434 2.03 -18.78 -11.77
C VAL A 434 0.83 -18.19 -12.52
N GLY A 435 -0.20 -17.76 -11.76
CA GLY A 435 -1.46 -17.24 -12.28
C GLY A 435 -2.59 -18.26 -12.40
N ASP A 436 -2.32 -19.57 -12.18
CA ASP A 436 -3.37 -20.56 -12.14
C ASP A 436 -4.16 -20.47 -10.82
N TYR A 437 -5.43 -20.84 -10.87
CA TYR A 437 -6.24 -21.08 -9.69
C TYR A 437 -6.24 -22.59 -9.37
N CYS A 438 -5.98 -22.92 -8.13
CA CYS A 438 -6.11 -24.31 -7.66
C CYS A 438 -6.89 -24.38 -6.35
N THR A 439 -7.53 -25.52 -6.10
CA THR A 439 -8.18 -25.80 -4.83
C THR A 439 -7.26 -26.68 -3.99
N VAL A 440 -7.02 -26.24 -2.76
CA VAL A 440 -6.17 -26.95 -1.80
C VAL A 440 -6.94 -27.20 -0.50
N LYS A 441 -6.60 -28.29 0.21
CA LYS A 441 -7.13 -28.61 1.53
C LYS A 441 -6.10 -28.22 2.59
N VAL A 442 -6.51 -27.50 3.62
CA VAL A 442 -5.64 -27.12 4.73
C VAL A 442 -5.44 -28.30 5.66
N GLU A 443 -4.20 -28.76 5.83
CA GLU A 443 -3.86 -29.91 6.69
C GLU A 443 -3.27 -29.48 8.03
N SER A 444 -2.45 -28.43 8.03
CA SER A 444 -1.85 -27.85 9.24
C SER A 444 -1.53 -26.38 9.06
N VAL A 445 -1.19 -25.70 10.14
CA VAL A 445 -0.99 -24.25 10.10
C VAL A 445 0.18 -23.82 10.98
N THR A 446 0.73 -22.64 10.62
CA THR A 446 1.58 -21.82 11.50
C THR A 446 0.89 -20.48 11.72
N SER A 447 1.46 -19.60 12.50
CA SER A 447 0.94 -18.22 12.65
C SER A 447 0.98 -17.40 11.34
N ALA A 448 1.79 -17.82 10.35
CA ALA A 448 2.00 -17.07 9.11
C ALA A 448 1.49 -17.78 7.85
N THR A 449 1.25 -19.11 7.89
CA THR A 449 1.08 -19.90 6.67
C THR A 449 0.15 -21.08 6.93
N LEU A 450 -0.69 -21.40 5.95
CA LEU A 450 -1.48 -22.62 5.87
C LEU A 450 -0.70 -23.65 5.05
N ILE A 451 -0.47 -24.82 5.61
CA ILE A 451 0.17 -25.95 4.95
C ILE A 451 -0.94 -26.82 4.37
N CYS A 452 -0.92 -26.99 3.08
CA CYS A 452 -2.04 -27.58 2.37
C CYS A 452 -1.63 -28.82 1.55
N SER A 453 -2.59 -29.73 1.37
CA SER A 453 -2.55 -30.78 0.36
C SER A 453 -3.38 -30.37 -0.86
N ARG A 454 -3.14 -31.03 -1.98
CA ARG A 454 -3.98 -30.85 -3.17
C ARG A 454 -5.15 -31.81 -3.17
N LEU A 455 -6.24 -31.37 -3.80
CA LEU A 455 -7.26 -32.30 -4.27
C LEU A 455 -6.68 -33.07 -5.46
N GLN A 456 -6.76 -34.40 -5.40
CA GLN A 456 -6.40 -35.27 -6.51
C GLN A 456 -7.33 -35.09 -7.71
#